data_1e8c2c94cf1132632ad30380db4c2f30
#
_entry.id   1e8c2c94cf1132632ad30380db4c2f30
#
_cell.length_a   1.000
_cell.length_b   1.000
_cell.length_c   1.000
_cell.angle_alpha   90.00
_cell.angle_beta   90.00
_cell.angle_gamma   90.00
#
_symmetry.space_group_name_H-M   'P 1'
#
loop_
_entity.id
_entity.type
_entity.pdbx_description
1 polymer ?
#
loop_
_entity_poly.entity_id
_entity_poly.type
_entity_poly.pdbx_seq_one_letter_code
_entity_poly.pdbx_strand_id
1 'polypeptide(L)'
;MKDNKKSKGLPFFNYNKDGKGVKKEESNLPYTFINFFKYFPRHFSKMLSLNIAMVLGNFPIFFLLPVFAQFFNIDSIAPLDIRYPVIGGFMPFVEEQASLAPLIGSIAGFGQVSIWSPVNYVFIGLAFLAIFTFGPVNASTSYIVRNLLKGEPVFMWDDMKYSIKRNAKQSIIYGIFDLFLCFMLAYDIIFFFFRMNVDFMHSMFFYVSIVSFVFYMFMRYYIYMMMVTFDLKLRKIFKNAMIFAFLGFKRNILAFLGIALVVIMNLLIFSFGPLMALGIALPFVVTMGICTYIAAYASWPKIKEIMIDPYYKDEEPEEDNNIVIMKDVL
;
A
#
# COMPACT_ATOMS: atom_id res chain seq x y z
N MET A 1 -63.01 5.78 -3.14
CA MET A 1 -62.24 6.45 -2.07
C MET A 1 -61.47 5.37 -1.32
N LYS A 2 -60.15 5.28 -1.56
CA LYS A 2 -59.23 4.43 -0.80
C LYS A 2 -58.18 5.35 -0.20
N ASP A 3 -58.29 5.51 1.14
CA ASP A 3 -57.34 6.28 1.92
C ASP A 3 -55.95 5.64 1.92
N ASN A 4 -54.99 6.31 1.31
CA ASN A 4 -53.58 5.99 1.39
C ASN A 4 -53.02 6.54 2.72
N LYS A 5 -53.04 5.74 3.78
CA LYS A 5 -52.29 6.00 5.00
C LYS A 5 -50.78 5.96 4.67
N LYS A 6 -50.17 7.14 4.52
CA LYS A 6 -48.71 7.30 4.52
C LYS A 6 -48.16 6.91 5.90
N SER A 7 -47.47 5.82 6.00
CA SER A 7 -46.70 5.45 7.20
C SER A 7 -45.61 6.51 7.42
N LYS A 8 -45.68 7.23 8.52
CA LYS A 8 -44.64 8.14 9.01
C LYS A 8 -43.48 7.29 9.53
N GLY A 9 -42.55 6.90 8.65
CA GLY A 9 -41.28 6.34 9.06
C GLY A 9 -40.41 7.41 9.75
N LEU A 10 -39.55 6.97 10.65
CA LEU A 10 -38.58 7.81 11.34
C LEU A 10 -37.77 8.67 10.37
N PRO A 11 -37.55 9.98 10.66
CA PRO A 11 -36.98 10.94 9.71
C PRO A 11 -35.56 10.61 9.22
N PHE A 12 -34.87 9.69 9.89
CA PHE A 12 -33.51 9.25 9.51
C PHE A 12 -33.47 8.14 8.45
N PHE A 13 -34.59 7.47 8.17
CA PHE A 13 -34.66 6.36 7.20
C PHE A 13 -35.70 6.63 6.11
N ASN A 14 -35.56 7.74 5.38
CA ASN A 14 -36.44 8.02 4.26
C ASN A 14 -35.89 7.36 2.98
N TYR A 15 -36.17 6.06 2.80
CA TYR A 15 -35.76 5.25 1.66
C TYR A 15 -36.29 5.76 0.29
N ASN A 16 -37.23 6.67 0.31
CA ASN A 16 -37.89 7.19 -0.91
C ASN A 16 -37.44 8.60 -1.32
N LYS A 17 -36.38 9.15 -0.71
CA LYS A 17 -35.78 10.34 -1.27
C LYS A 17 -34.72 9.90 -2.28
N ASP A 18 -35.04 10.05 -3.55
CA ASP A 18 -34.01 10.05 -4.60
C ASP A 18 -32.91 11.01 -4.16
N GLY A 19 -31.71 10.47 -3.91
CA GLY A 19 -30.55 11.29 -3.59
C GLY A 19 -30.39 12.33 -4.69
N LYS A 20 -29.92 13.54 -4.36
CA LYS A 20 -29.52 14.50 -5.38
C LYS A 20 -28.42 13.84 -6.21
N GLY A 21 -28.80 13.27 -7.37
CA GLY A 21 -27.86 12.65 -8.29
C GLY A 21 -26.75 13.64 -8.66
N VAL A 22 -25.56 13.12 -8.92
CA VAL A 22 -24.45 13.91 -9.44
C VAL A 22 -24.86 14.43 -10.82
N LYS A 23 -24.68 15.70 -11.10
CA LYS A 23 -24.96 16.27 -12.43
C LYS A 23 -24.16 15.49 -13.47
N LYS A 24 -24.79 15.14 -14.60
CA LYS A 24 -24.18 14.33 -15.67
C LYS A 24 -22.86 14.92 -16.18
N GLU A 25 -22.76 16.24 -16.22
CA GLU A 25 -21.54 16.99 -16.57
C GLU A 25 -20.39 16.81 -15.57
N GLU A 26 -20.71 16.52 -14.29
CA GLU A 26 -19.69 16.31 -13.25
C GLU A 26 -19.20 14.85 -13.18
N SER A 27 -19.92 13.90 -13.80
CA SER A 27 -19.54 12.49 -13.80
C SER A 27 -18.40 12.17 -14.78
N ASN A 28 -18.20 12.99 -15.82
CA ASN A 28 -17.24 12.77 -16.91
C ASN A 28 -16.12 13.82 -16.98
N LEU A 29 -15.71 14.39 -15.83
CA LEU A 29 -14.62 15.35 -15.81
C LEU A 29 -13.30 14.69 -16.23
N PRO A 30 -12.45 15.38 -17.02
CA PRO A 30 -11.14 14.87 -17.38
C PRO A 30 -10.27 14.69 -16.13
N TYR A 31 -9.40 13.67 -16.12
CA TYR A 31 -8.51 13.36 -15.01
C TYR A 31 -7.33 14.33 -14.93
N THR A 32 -7.60 15.58 -14.49
CA THR A 32 -6.61 16.62 -14.26
C THR A 32 -6.27 16.74 -12.76
N PHE A 33 -5.17 17.43 -12.44
CA PHE A 33 -4.79 17.71 -11.06
C PHE A 33 -5.89 18.43 -10.27
N ILE A 34 -6.53 19.44 -10.89
CA ILE A 34 -7.61 20.22 -10.25
C ILE A 34 -8.85 19.33 -10.01
N ASN A 35 -9.20 18.48 -10.97
CA ASN A 35 -10.34 17.60 -10.85
C ASN A 35 -10.11 16.45 -9.85
N PHE A 36 -8.85 16.14 -9.50
CA PHE A 36 -8.56 15.22 -8.41
C PHE A 36 -9.27 15.65 -7.12
N PHE A 37 -9.24 16.91 -6.76
CA PHE A 37 -9.90 17.44 -5.55
C PHE A 37 -11.43 17.42 -5.61
N LYS A 38 -12.02 17.24 -6.79
CA LYS A 38 -13.46 17.00 -6.96
C LYS A 38 -13.84 15.53 -6.86
N TYR A 39 -12.98 14.63 -7.41
CA TYR A 39 -13.18 13.19 -7.35
C TYR A 39 -12.89 12.61 -5.95
N PHE A 40 -11.83 13.10 -5.30
CA PHE A 40 -11.35 12.59 -4.03
C PHE A 40 -12.43 12.56 -2.93
N PRO A 41 -13.16 13.67 -2.62
CA PRO A 41 -14.19 13.65 -1.58
C PRO A 41 -15.34 12.69 -1.87
N ARG A 42 -15.69 12.49 -3.15
CA ARG A 42 -16.76 11.58 -3.57
C ARG A 42 -16.44 10.13 -3.24
N HIS A 43 -15.17 9.77 -3.35
CA HIS A 43 -14.70 8.41 -3.12
C HIS A 43 -14.15 8.18 -1.72
N PHE A 44 -14.07 9.22 -0.88
CA PHE A 44 -13.39 9.18 0.42
C PHE A 44 -13.91 8.06 1.34
N SER A 45 -15.23 7.92 1.47
CA SER A 45 -15.83 6.84 2.28
C SER A 45 -15.45 5.44 1.78
N LYS A 46 -15.38 5.25 0.45
CA LYS A 46 -14.94 3.98 -0.14
C LYS A 46 -13.45 3.74 0.06
N MET A 47 -12.63 4.81 0.08
CA MET A 47 -11.20 4.70 0.40
C MET A 47 -10.94 4.29 1.85
N LEU A 48 -11.76 4.75 2.80
CA LEU A 48 -11.69 4.26 4.18
C LEU A 48 -11.95 2.75 4.26
N SER A 49 -13.04 2.29 3.62
CA SER A 49 -13.35 0.86 3.56
C SER A 49 -12.27 0.06 2.85
N LEU A 50 -11.69 0.61 1.78
CA LEU A 50 -10.56 0.01 1.05
C LEU A 50 -9.34 -0.14 1.94
N ASN A 51 -9.01 0.90 2.73
CA ASN A 51 -7.88 0.86 3.66
C ASN A 51 -8.05 -0.25 4.70
N ILE A 52 -9.23 -0.38 5.28
CA ILE A 52 -9.53 -1.46 6.23
C ILE A 52 -9.38 -2.83 5.55
N ALA A 53 -9.85 -2.98 4.32
CA ALA A 53 -9.71 -4.21 3.56
C ALA A 53 -8.23 -4.54 3.25
N MET A 54 -7.41 -3.52 2.95
CA MET A 54 -5.95 -3.69 2.77
C MET A 54 -5.25 -4.13 4.06
N VAL A 55 -5.61 -3.53 5.19
CA VAL A 55 -5.06 -3.87 6.51
C VAL A 55 -5.42 -5.31 6.88
N LEU A 56 -6.69 -5.68 6.76
CA LEU A 56 -7.16 -7.04 7.06
C LEU A 56 -6.57 -8.07 6.10
N GLY A 57 -6.45 -7.74 4.81
CA GLY A 57 -5.87 -8.64 3.82
C GLY A 57 -4.36 -8.89 4.01
N ASN A 58 -3.64 -7.90 4.53
CA ASN A 58 -2.21 -7.99 4.83
C ASN A 58 -1.93 -8.19 6.34
N PHE A 59 -2.94 -8.62 7.11
CA PHE A 59 -2.83 -8.81 8.55
C PHE A 59 -1.57 -9.58 9.00
N PRO A 60 -1.09 -10.61 8.29
CA PRO A 60 0.09 -11.35 8.74
C PRO A 60 1.34 -10.50 8.95
N ILE A 61 1.48 -9.36 8.26
CA ILE A 61 2.64 -8.48 8.43
C ILE A 61 2.73 -7.87 9.84
N PHE A 62 1.59 -7.76 10.53
CA PHE A 62 1.53 -7.20 11.87
C PHE A 62 2.13 -8.11 12.95
N PHE A 63 2.34 -9.38 12.65
CA PHE A 63 3.11 -10.27 13.52
C PHE A 63 4.58 -9.84 13.69
N LEU A 64 5.09 -8.96 12.82
CA LEU A 64 6.42 -8.37 13.00
C LEU A 64 6.45 -7.29 14.11
N LEU A 65 5.32 -6.68 14.46
CA LEU A 65 5.29 -5.60 15.45
C LEU A 65 5.84 -6.03 16.83
N PRO A 66 5.38 -7.15 17.44
CA PRO A 66 5.93 -7.58 18.72
C PRO A 66 7.40 -8.02 18.62
N VAL A 67 7.86 -8.48 17.45
CA VAL A 67 9.27 -8.82 17.22
C VAL A 67 10.13 -7.56 17.19
N PHE A 68 9.74 -6.54 16.44
CA PHE A 68 10.46 -5.25 16.41
C PHE A 68 10.39 -4.50 17.74
N ALA A 69 9.26 -4.61 18.46
CA ALA A 69 9.13 -4.05 19.80
C ALA A 69 9.91 -4.85 20.86
N GLN A 70 10.56 -5.94 20.48
CA GLN A 70 11.32 -6.83 21.38
C GLN A 70 10.47 -7.36 22.55
N PHE A 71 9.13 -7.43 22.34
CA PHE A 71 8.15 -7.71 23.40
C PHE A 71 8.35 -9.09 24.07
N PHE A 72 8.85 -10.06 23.31
CA PHE A 72 9.09 -11.43 23.79
C PHE A 72 10.56 -11.72 24.02
N ASN A 73 11.43 -10.71 24.01
CA ASN A 73 12.82 -10.93 24.32
C ASN A 73 13.01 -11.28 25.80
N ILE A 74 14.05 -12.05 26.05
CA ILE A 74 14.44 -12.44 27.40
C ILE A 74 15.62 -11.57 27.76
N ASP A 75 15.44 -10.71 28.77
CA ASP A 75 16.53 -9.90 29.27
C ASP A 75 17.34 -10.75 30.25
N SER A 76 18.61 -10.84 29.99
CA SER A 76 19.59 -11.57 30.83
C SER A 76 20.79 -10.69 31.13
N ILE A 77 21.41 -10.93 32.25
CA ILE A 77 22.70 -10.32 32.58
C ILE A 77 23.80 -11.28 32.12
N ALA A 78 24.58 -10.84 31.16
CA ALA A 78 25.69 -11.64 30.62
C ALA A 78 26.98 -10.83 30.62
N PRO A 79 28.13 -11.49 30.80
CA PRO A 79 29.41 -10.85 30.62
C PRO A 79 29.62 -10.40 29.18
N LEU A 80 30.10 -9.17 28.99
CA LEU A 80 30.37 -8.57 27.69
C LEU A 80 31.76 -8.92 27.14
N ASP A 81 32.65 -9.49 27.97
CA ASP A 81 34.02 -9.83 27.58
C ASP A 81 34.03 -11.10 26.69
N ILE A 82 34.84 -11.07 25.62
CA ILE A 82 35.06 -12.20 24.72
C ILE A 82 35.65 -13.44 25.43
N ARG A 83 36.26 -13.25 26.61
CA ARG A 83 36.82 -14.32 27.45
C ARG A 83 35.77 -15.01 28.32
N TYR A 84 34.52 -14.61 28.24
CA TYR A 84 33.43 -15.16 29.04
C TYR A 84 33.33 -16.69 29.06
N PRO A 85 33.52 -17.44 27.97
CA PRO A 85 33.44 -18.90 28.04
C PRO A 85 34.38 -19.51 29.11
N VAL A 86 35.54 -18.89 29.30
CA VAL A 86 36.52 -19.30 30.33
C VAL A 86 36.09 -18.82 31.72
N ILE A 87 35.74 -17.55 31.86
CA ILE A 87 35.34 -16.93 33.12
C ILE A 87 33.96 -17.45 33.56
N GLY A 88 33.01 -17.60 32.65
CA GLY A 88 31.65 -18.08 32.91
C GLY A 88 31.60 -19.52 33.42
N GLY A 89 32.58 -20.35 33.08
CA GLY A 89 32.71 -21.70 33.61
C GLY A 89 32.94 -21.73 35.12
N PHE A 90 33.42 -20.63 35.69
CA PHE A 90 33.62 -20.49 37.15
C PHE A 90 32.39 -19.89 37.87
N MET A 91 31.44 -19.29 37.18
CA MET A 91 30.29 -18.63 37.79
C MET A 91 29.44 -19.53 38.70
N PRO A 92 29.13 -20.79 38.35
CA PRO A 92 28.39 -21.70 39.23
C PRO A 92 29.10 -21.97 40.56
N PHE A 93 30.42 -21.87 40.58
CA PHE A 93 31.24 -22.10 41.82
C PHE A 93 31.36 -20.85 42.66
N VAL A 94 30.98 -19.68 42.13
CA VAL A 94 31.12 -18.38 42.81
C VAL A 94 29.85 -17.99 43.58
N GLU A 95 28.69 -18.57 43.23
CA GLU A 95 27.43 -18.29 43.93
C GLU A 95 27.47 -18.57 45.43
N GLU A 96 28.28 -19.56 45.88
CA GLU A 96 28.45 -19.88 47.31
C GLU A 96 29.48 -18.98 47.99
N GLN A 97 30.31 -18.20 47.24
CA GLN A 97 31.34 -17.31 47.80
C GLN A 97 31.14 -15.88 47.32
N ALA A 98 30.30 -15.14 48.02
CA ALA A 98 29.91 -13.77 47.69
C ALA A 98 31.05 -12.77 47.45
N SER A 99 32.28 -13.09 47.86
CA SER A 99 33.46 -12.22 47.74
C SER A 99 34.09 -12.22 46.31
N LEU A 100 33.92 -13.30 45.54
CA LEU A 100 34.53 -13.42 44.20
C LEU A 100 33.61 -12.90 43.06
N ALA A 101 32.31 -12.91 43.25
CA ALA A 101 31.36 -12.44 42.22
C ALA A 101 31.59 -10.97 41.80
N PRO A 102 31.82 -10.01 42.73
CA PRO A 102 32.14 -8.63 42.35
C PRO A 102 33.49 -8.52 41.62
N LEU A 103 34.48 -9.33 41.99
CA LEU A 103 35.77 -9.33 41.32
C LEU A 103 35.66 -9.82 39.87
N ILE A 104 34.97 -10.93 39.65
CA ILE A 104 34.73 -11.48 38.30
C ILE A 104 33.89 -10.49 37.48
N GLY A 105 32.88 -9.85 38.07
CA GLY A 105 32.06 -8.83 37.43
C GLY A 105 32.87 -7.60 37.01
N SER A 106 33.85 -7.17 37.84
CA SER A 106 34.73 -6.04 37.52
C SER A 106 35.69 -6.34 36.37
N ILE A 107 36.10 -7.61 36.21
CA ILE A 107 37.02 -8.05 35.16
C ILE A 107 36.26 -8.30 33.85
N ALA A 108 35.11 -8.95 33.93
CA ALA A 108 34.36 -9.39 32.76
C ALA A 108 33.40 -8.32 32.19
N GLY A 109 33.03 -7.32 32.99
CA GLY A 109 32.03 -6.32 32.62
C GLY A 109 30.68 -6.97 32.33
N PHE A 110 29.75 -6.94 33.27
CA PHE A 110 28.40 -7.45 33.04
C PHE A 110 27.52 -6.36 32.41
N GLY A 111 26.74 -6.74 31.40
CA GLY A 111 25.74 -5.88 30.77
C GLY A 111 24.43 -6.59 30.60
N GLN A 112 23.36 -5.82 30.45
CA GLN A 112 22.07 -6.37 30.02
C GLN A 112 22.16 -6.80 28.57
N VAL A 113 21.86 -8.04 28.30
CA VAL A 113 21.77 -8.60 26.95
C VAL A 113 20.34 -9.07 26.71
N SER A 114 19.73 -8.55 25.66
CA SER A 114 18.41 -8.97 25.23
C SER A 114 18.55 -10.13 24.25
N ILE A 115 18.04 -11.28 24.63
CA ILE A 115 18.13 -12.52 23.84
C ILE A 115 16.79 -12.77 23.14
N TRP A 116 16.84 -13.11 21.87
CA TRP A 116 15.64 -13.48 21.11
C TRP A 116 15.02 -14.76 21.67
N SER A 117 13.77 -14.66 22.14
CA SER A 117 12.98 -15.82 22.53
C SER A 117 12.58 -16.67 21.30
N PRO A 118 12.43 -17.99 21.46
CA PRO A 118 11.84 -18.86 20.43
C PRO A 118 10.49 -18.39 19.89
N VAL A 119 9.72 -17.66 20.70
CA VAL A 119 8.44 -17.06 20.32
C VAL A 119 8.60 -16.07 19.17
N ASN A 120 9.69 -15.30 19.11
CA ASN A 120 9.97 -14.37 18.01
C ASN A 120 10.07 -15.08 16.66
N TYR A 121 10.65 -16.28 16.60
CA TYR A 121 10.74 -17.06 15.37
C TYR A 121 9.35 -17.55 14.90
N VAL A 122 8.45 -17.87 15.82
CA VAL A 122 7.06 -18.22 15.49
C VAL A 122 6.34 -17.01 14.88
N PHE A 123 6.49 -15.82 15.47
CA PHE A 123 5.89 -14.59 14.94
C PHE A 123 6.46 -14.22 13.57
N ILE A 124 7.76 -14.38 13.35
CA ILE A 124 8.38 -14.21 12.04
C ILE A 124 7.79 -15.21 11.04
N GLY A 125 7.67 -16.48 11.41
CA GLY A 125 7.04 -17.50 10.57
C GLY A 125 5.61 -17.15 10.17
N LEU A 126 4.80 -16.63 11.10
CA LEU A 126 3.44 -16.15 10.81
C LEU A 126 3.45 -14.92 9.89
N ALA A 127 4.40 -14.01 10.08
CA ALA A 127 4.55 -12.84 9.22
C ALA A 127 4.90 -13.22 7.76
N PHE A 128 5.61 -14.32 7.53
CA PHE A 128 5.89 -14.82 6.18
C PHE A 128 4.63 -15.12 5.37
N LEU A 129 3.48 -15.37 6.00
CA LEU A 129 2.21 -15.52 5.29
C LEU A 129 1.83 -14.27 4.49
N ALA A 130 2.34 -13.09 4.89
CA ALA A 130 2.13 -11.84 4.14
C ALA A 130 2.67 -11.93 2.71
N ILE A 131 3.69 -12.75 2.44
CA ILE A 131 4.24 -12.97 1.09
C ILE A 131 3.16 -13.43 0.12
N PHE A 132 2.22 -14.28 0.59
CA PHE A 132 1.14 -14.80 -0.23
C PHE A 132 -0.07 -13.86 -0.31
N THR A 133 -0.27 -12.97 0.65
CA THR A 133 -1.42 -12.06 0.68
C THR A 133 -1.14 -10.72 0.04
N PHE A 134 0.09 -10.24 0.08
CA PHE A 134 0.48 -8.91 -0.38
C PHE A 134 0.10 -8.64 -1.85
N GLY A 135 0.49 -9.54 -2.76
CA GLY A 135 0.19 -9.40 -4.19
C GLY A 135 -1.32 -9.39 -4.49
N PRO A 136 -2.08 -10.42 -4.05
CA PRO A 136 -3.53 -10.46 -4.23
C PRO A 136 -4.28 -9.27 -3.64
N VAL A 137 -3.87 -8.79 -2.47
CA VAL A 137 -4.49 -7.61 -1.85
C VAL A 137 -4.23 -6.36 -2.69
N ASN A 138 -3.00 -6.11 -3.13
CA ASN A 138 -2.69 -4.96 -3.99
C ASN A 138 -3.38 -5.03 -5.35
N ALA A 139 -3.51 -6.21 -5.94
CA ALA A 139 -4.26 -6.41 -7.19
C ALA A 139 -5.74 -6.11 -6.98
N SER A 140 -6.35 -6.63 -5.91
CA SER A 140 -7.78 -6.42 -5.66
C SER A 140 -8.10 -4.96 -5.33
N THR A 141 -7.24 -4.27 -4.59
CA THR A 141 -7.40 -2.84 -4.32
C THR A 141 -7.29 -2.01 -5.60
N SER A 142 -6.38 -2.37 -6.51
CA SER A 142 -6.26 -1.73 -7.82
C SER A 142 -7.53 -1.95 -8.67
N TYR A 143 -8.13 -3.14 -8.61
CA TYR A 143 -9.42 -3.44 -9.26
C TYR A 143 -10.55 -2.55 -8.74
N ILE A 144 -10.67 -2.44 -7.42
CA ILE A 144 -11.70 -1.63 -6.76
C ILE A 144 -11.55 -0.16 -7.13
N VAL A 145 -10.32 0.39 -7.02
CA VAL A 145 -10.08 1.81 -7.34
C VAL A 145 -10.30 2.10 -8.82
N ARG A 146 -9.95 1.18 -9.72
CA ARG A 146 -10.27 1.31 -11.14
C ARG A 146 -11.78 1.44 -11.37
N ASN A 147 -12.58 0.58 -10.73
CA ASN A 147 -14.05 0.63 -10.87
C ASN A 147 -14.61 1.93 -10.30
N LEU A 148 -14.09 2.42 -9.15
CA LEU A 148 -14.45 3.73 -8.61
C LEU A 148 -14.15 4.87 -9.59
N LEU A 149 -12.98 4.85 -10.24
CA LEU A 149 -12.60 5.86 -11.22
C LEU A 149 -13.46 5.81 -12.49
N LYS A 150 -13.94 4.62 -12.86
CA LYS A 150 -14.89 4.45 -13.97
C LYS A 150 -16.31 4.92 -13.64
N GLY A 151 -16.62 5.19 -12.37
CA GLY A 151 -17.96 5.44 -11.89
C GLY A 151 -18.86 4.19 -11.81
N GLU A 152 -18.25 3.00 -11.84
CA GLU A 152 -18.95 1.74 -11.67
C GLU A 152 -19.33 1.52 -10.19
N PRO A 153 -20.47 0.86 -9.90
CA PRO A 153 -20.84 0.51 -8.53
C PRO A 153 -19.82 -0.47 -7.96
N VAL A 154 -19.41 -0.23 -6.69
CA VAL A 154 -18.40 -1.04 -6.00
C VAL A 154 -18.99 -1.68 -4.76
N PHE A 155 -18.92 -3.02 -4.71
CA PHE A 155 -19.24 -3.86 -3.55
C PHE A 155 -17.93 -4.40 -2.94
N MET A 156 -17.41 -3.68 -1.94
CA MET A 156 -16.04 -3.81 -1.43
C MET A 156 -15.57 -5.27 -1.26
N TRP A 157 -16.31 -6.07 -0.50
CA TRP A 157 -15.91 -7.45 -0.17
C TRP A 157 -16.10 -8.44 -1.32
N ASP A 158 -17.15 -8.28 -2.10
CA ASP A 158 -17.45 -9.18 -3.22
C ASP A 158 -16.49 -8.91 -4.39
N ASP A 159 -16.26 -7.65 -4.71
CA ASP A 159 -15.29 -7.23 -5.73
C ASP A 159 -13.87 -7.63 -5.35
N MET A 160 -13.51 -7.50 -4.06
CA MET A 160 -12.21 -7.94 -3.56
C MET A 160 -12.03 -9.45 -3.73
N LYS A 161 -13.00 -10.27 -3.27
CA LYS A 161 -12.98 -11.73 -3.44
C LYS A 161 -12.94 -12.14 -4.90
N TYR A 162 -13.73 -11.49 -5.75
CA TYR A 162 -13.75 -11.74 -7.19
C TYR A 162 -12.37 -11.48 -7.81
N SER A 163 -11.79 -10.31 -7.56
CA SER A 163 -10.50 -9.92 -8.10
C SER A 163 -9.37 -10.82 -7.61
N ILE A 164 -9.35 -11.19 -6.31
CA ILE A 164 -8.38 -12.12 -5.75
C ILE A 164 -8.47 -13.47 -6.48
N LYS A 165 -9.66 -14.07 -6.59
CA LYS A 165 -9.84 -15.37 -7.25
C LYS A 165 -9.40 -15.33 -8.71
N ARG A 166 -9.76 -14.27 -9.43
CA ARG A 166 -9.45 -14.12 -10.86
C ARG A 166 -7.95 -13.98 -11.13
N ASN A 167 -7.24 -13.24 -10.28
CA ASN A 167 -5.85 -12.88 -10.51
C ASN A 167 -4.87 -13.58 -9.57
N ALA A 168 -5.31 -14.57 -8.75
CA ALA A 168 -4.55 -15.17 -7.65
C ALA A 168 -3.13 -15.59 -8.07
N LYS A 169 -3.01 -16.44 -9.11
CA LYS A 169 -1.71 -16.96 -9.54
C LYS A 169 -0.74 -15.85 -9.95
N GLN A 170 -1.22 -14.91 -10.74
CA GLN A 170 -0.40 -13.82 -11.28
C GLN A 170 0.01 -12.84 -10.19
N SER A 171 -0.94 -12.49 -9.32
CA SER A 171 -0.72 -11.53 -8.23
C SER A 171 0.17 -12.09 -7.12
N ILE A 172 0.09 -13.39 -6.81
CA ILE A 172 1.01 -14.01 -5.84
C ILE A 172 2.45 -13.98 -6.38
N ILE A 173 2.66 -14.45 -7.63
CA ILE A 173 4.00 -14.47 -8.24
C ILE A 173 4.59 -13.06 -8.29
N TYR A 174 3.80 -12.08 -8.76
CA TYR A 174 4.27 -10.71 -8.81
C TYR A 174 4.44 -10.12 -7.40
N GLY A 175 3.55 -10.41 -6.47
CA GLY A 175 3.63 -9.91 -5.09
C GLY A 175 4.89 -10.34 -4.35
N ILE A 176 5.34 -11.57 -4.56
CA ILE A 176 6.63 -12.06 -4.04
C ILE A 176 7.78 -11.23 -4.62
N PHE A 177 7.78 -11.04 -5.94
CA PHE A 177 8.79 -10.24 -6.62
C PHE A 177 8.75 -8.77 -6.18
N ASP A 178 7.56 -8.17 -6.04
CA ASP A 178 7.33 -6.79 -5.59
C ASP A 178 7.89 -6.57 -4.18
N LEU A 179 7.56 -7.47 -3.23
CA LEU A 179 8.09 -7.40 -1.86
C LEU A 179 9.62 -7.51 -1.83
N PHE A 180 10.16 -8.48 -2.56
CA PHE A 180 11.62 -8.68 -2.63
C PHE A 180 12.32 -7.45 -3.21
N LEU A 181 11.81 -6.91 -4.31
CA LEU A 181 12.43 -5.75 -4.97
C LEU A 181 12.28 -4.47 -4.13
N CYS A 182 11.12 -4.25 -3.51
CA CYS A 182 10.94 -3.15 -2.56
C CYS A 182 11.91 -3.23 -1.39
N PHE A 183 12.08 -4.44 -0.82
CA PHE A 183 13.01 -4.67 0.27
C PHE A 183 14.47 -4.42 -0.16
N MET A 184 14.88 -4.96 -1.31
CA MET A 184 16.24 -4.73 -1.84
C MET A 184 16.52 -3.25 -2.05
N LEU A 185 15.64 -2.54 -2.75
CA LEU A 185 15.83 -1.11 -3.04
C LEU A 185 15.85 -0.26 -1.77
N ALA A 186 14.99 -0.58 -0.79
CA ALA A 186 15.00 0.10 0.50
C ALA A 186 16.31 -0.18 1.28
N TYR A 187 16.76 -1.43 1.28
CA TYR A 187 18.03 -1.81 1.90
C TYR A 187 19.21 -1.10 1.24
N ASP A 188 19.27 -1.05 -0.09
CA ASP A 188 20.33 -0.37 -0.84
C ASP A 188 20.39 1.12 -0.50
N ILE A 189 19.23 1.80 -0.45
CA ILE A 189 19.17 3.21 -0.07
C ILE A 189 19.74 3.42 1.33
N ILE A 190 19.31 2.62 2.31
CA ILE A 190 19.77 2.73 3.70
C ILE A 190 21.28 2.42 3.79
N PHE A 191 21.71 1.33 3.15
CA PHE A 191 23.09 0.88 3.19
C PHE A 191 24.05 1.91 2.60
N PHE A 192 23.74 2.45 1.41
CA PHE A 192 24.59 3.45 0.77
C PHE A 192 24.46 4.83 1.42
N PHE A 193 23.32 5.18 2.02
CA PHE A 193 23.17 6.41 2.80
C PHE A 193 24.19 6.50 3.93
N PHE A 194 24.33 5.44 4.73
CA PHE A 194 25.30 5.42 5.84
C PHE A 194 26.75 5.36 5.37
N ARG A 195 27.01 5.05 4.13
CA ARG A 195 28.35 4.94 3.55
C ARG A 195 28.68 6.01 2.49
N MET A 196 27.79 6.94 2.23
CA MET A 196 27.97 7.93 1.17
C MET A 196 29.23 8.81 1.31
N ASN A 197 29.76 8.95 2.54
CA ASN A 197 30.95 9.74 2.82
C ASN A 197 32.26 8.93 2.75
N VAL A 198 32.22 7.63 2.48
CA VAL A 198 33.39 6.75 2.43
C VAL A 198 34.19 6.99 1.13
N ASP A 199 33.50 6.98 0.01
CA ASP A 199 34.09 7.22 -1.32
C ASP A 199 33.04 7.65 -2.35
N PHE A 200 33.52 8.05 -3.55
CA PHE A 200 32.66 8.46 -4.65
C PHE A 200 31.70 7.34 -5.11
N MET A 201 32.14 6.08 -5.10
CA MET A 201 31.33 4.95 -5.57
C MET A 201 30.11 4.72 -4.67
N HIS A 202 30.25 4.80 -3.34
CA HIS A 202 29.12 4.69 -2.42
C HIS A 202 28.13 5.83 -2.59
N SER A 203 28.62 7.06 -2.78
CA SER A 203 27.75 8.20 -3.09
C SER A 203 27.00 8.01 -4.40
N MET A 204 27.66 7.55 -5.45
CA MET A 204 27.03 7.27 -6.74
C MET A 204 25.94 6.18 -6.60
N PHE A 205 26.23 5.07 -5.94
CA PHE A 205 25.25 4.00 -5.73
C PHE A 205 24.05 4.45 -4.89
N PHE A 206 24.24 5.35 -3.93
CA PHE A 206 23.12 5.94 -3.19
C PHE A 206 22.12 6.65 -4.13
N TYR A 207 22.61 7.54 -5.00
CA TYR A 207 21.72 8.24 -5.95
C TYR A 207 21.09 7.31 -6.98
N VAL A 208 21.84 6.32 -7.46
CA VAL A 208 21.32 5.29 -8.37
C VAL A 208 20.20 4.48 -7.70
N SER A 209 20.35 4.12 -6.43
CA SER A 209 19.32 3.39 -5.68
C SER A 209 18.05 4.21 -5.53
N ILE A 210 18.15 5.52 -5.24
CA ILE A 210 16.99 6.43 -5.16
C ILE A 210 16.27 6.50 -6.52
N VAL A 211 17.01 6.72 -7.60
CA VAL A 211 16.43 6.82 -8.95
C VAL A 211 15.75 5.50 -9.34
N SER A 212 16.38 4.37 -9.05
CA SER A 212 15.83 3.03 -9.30
C SER A 212 14.56 2.78 -8.50
N PHE A 213 14.52 3.19 -7.24
CA PHE A 213 13.34 3.09 -6.39
C PHE A 213 12.17 3.91 -6.95
N VAL A 214 12.41 5.19 -7.29
CA VAL A 214 11.37 6.07 -7.85
C VAL A 214 10.83 5.50 -9.17
N PHE A 215 11.73 5.04 -10.05
CA PHE A 215 11.33 4.46 -11.32
C PHE A 215 10.53 3.18 -11.14
N TYR A 216 10.95 2.31 -10.21
CA TYR A 216 10.19 1.11 -9.86
C TYR A 216 8.80 1.43 -9.29
N MET A 217 8.67 2.46 -8.44
CA MET A 217 7.36 2.92 -7.97
C MET A 217 6.45 3.35 -9.12
N PHE A 218 6.98 4.04 -10.13
CA PHE A 218 6.21 4.38 -11.33
C PHE A 218 5.73 3.13 -12.07
N MET A 219 6.61 2.16 -12.30
CA MET A 219 6.22 0.88 -12.92
C MET A 219 5.13 0.16 -12.11
N ARG A 220 5.27 0.14 -10.79
CA ARG A 220 4.35 -0.52 -9.86
C ARG A 220 2.91 -0.01 -9.98
N TYR A 221 2.71 1.30 -10.21
CA TYR A 221 1.38 1.90 -10.42
C TYR A 221 0.66 1.25 -11.61
N TYR A 222 1.38 0.95 -12.67
CA TYR A 222 0.83 0.35 -13.89
C TYR A 222 0.69 -1.16 -13.80
N ILE A 223 1.60 -1.87 -13.15
CA ILE A 223 1.63 -3.33 -13.13
C ILE A 223 0.35 -3.90 -12.53
N TYR A 224 -0.01 -3.48 -11.30
CA TYR A 224 -1.24 -3.93 -10.66
C TYR A 224 -2.50 -3.50 -11.42
N MET A 225 -2.51 -2.27 -11.95
CA MET A 225 -3.64 -1.77 -12.72
C MET A 225 -3.85 -2.55 -14.02
N MET A 226 -2.78 -2.85 -14.77
CA MET A 226 -2.86 -3.65 -15.99
C MET A 226 -3.23 -5.11 -15.70
N MET A 227 -2.70 -5.68 -14.61
CA MET A 227 -2.98 -7.06 -14.21
C MET A 227 -4.47 -7.32 -14.01
N VAL A 228 -5.19 -6.35 -13.42
CA VAL A 228 -6.62 -6.48 -13.14
C VAL A 228 -7.51 -6.02 -14.31
N THR A 229 -6.91 -5.36 -15.31
CA THR A 229 -7.65 -4.82 -16.46
C THR A 229 -7.58 -5.73 -17.66
N PHE A 230 -6.43 -6.33 -17.94
CA PHE A 230 -6.16 -7.10 -19.15
C PHE A 230 -5.74 -8.54 -18.82
N ASP A 231 -6.10 -9.46 -19.68
CA ASP A 231 -5.59 -10.84 -19.61
C ASP A 231 -4.25 -10.95 -20.37
N LEU A 232 -3.19 -10.46 -19.71
CA LEU A 232 -1.83 -10.43 -20.26
C LEU A 232 -0.89 -11.27 -19.40
N LYS A 233 0.08 -11.92 -20.04
CA LYS A 233 1.19 -12.60 -19.34
C LYS A 233 2.04 -11.57 -18.59
N LEU A 234 2.53 -11.91 -17.38
CA LEU A 234 3.34 -11.02 -16.53
C LEU A 234 4.49 -10.33 -17.31
N ARG A 235 5.21 -11.07 -18.16
CA ARG A 235 6.29 -10.48 -18.96
C ARG A 235 5.83 -9.33 -19.86
N LYS A 236 4.61 -9.43 -20.43
CA LYS A 236 4.03 -8.35 -21.25
C LYS A 236 3.61 -7.17 -20.36
N ILE A 237 3.05 -7.45 -19.16
CA ILE A 237 2.69 -6.42 -18.19
C ILE A 237 3.94 -5.63 -17.78
N PHE A 238 5.04 -6.29 -17.44
CA PHE A 238 6.30 -5.63 -17.08
C PHE A 238 6.82 -4.73 -18.21
N LYS A 239 6.89 -5.26 -19.44
CA LYS A 239 7.34 -4.50 -20.62
C LYS A 239 6.47 -3.24 -20.81
N ASN A 240 5.16 -3.40 -20.74
CA ASN A 240 4.23 -2.29 -20.92
C ASN A 240 4.37 -1.29 -19.76
N ALA A 241 4.44 -1.75 -18.50
CA ALA A 241 4.59 -0.89 -17.34
C ALA A 241 5.86 -0.02 -17.41
N MET A 242 6.97 -0.59 -17.90
CA MET A 242 8.20 0.17 -18.14
C MET A 242 7.98 1.29 -19.16
N ILE A 243 7.30 1.00 -20.27
CA ILE A 243 6.98 2.00 -21.30
C ILE A 243 6.06 3.09 -20.69
N PHE A 244 5.03 2.69 -19.93
CA PHE A 244 4.09 3.63 -19.30
C PHE A 244 4.75 4.48 -18.19
N ALA A 245 5.75 3.95 -17.50
CA ALA A 245 6.51 4.72 -16.53
C ALA A 245 7.17 5.96 -17.17
N PHE A 246 7.65 5.81 -18.42
CA PHE A 246 8.19 6.95 -19.20
C PHE A 246 7.08 7.78 -19.84
N LEU A 247 6.10 7.18 -20.50
CA LEU A 247 5.03 7.92 -21.17
C LEU A 247 4.17 8.75 -20.22
N GLY A 248 3.96 8.25 -18.99
CA GLY A 248 3.21 8.93 -17.93
C GLY A 248 4.07 9.79 -17.01
N PHE A 249 5.33 10.07 -17.33
CA PHE A 249 6.34 10.62 -16.41
C PHE A 249 5.84 11.81 -15.58
N LYS A 250 5.26 12.85 -16.22
CA LYS A 250 4.74 14.02 -15.50
C LYS A 250 3.66 13.67 -14.47
N ARG A 251 2.74 12.76 -14.82
CA ARG A 251 1.68 12.30 -13.92
C ARG A 251 2.23 11.41 -12.82
N ASN A 252 3.20 10.58 -13.13
CA ASN A 252 3.84 9.67 -12.19
C ASN A 252 4.63 10.42 -11.13
N ILE A 253 5.41 11.46 -11.52
CA ILE A 253 6.08 12.35 -10.58
C ILE A 253 5.06 13.05 -9.68
N LEU A 254 4.00 13.61 -10.23
CA LEU A 254 2.99 14.30 -9.43
C LEU A 254 2.33 13.36 -8.43
N ALA A 255 2.03 12.13 -8.84
CA ALA A 255 1.49 11.10 -7.94
C ALA A 255 2.49 10.71 -6.86
N PHE A 256 3.76 10.52 -7.23
CA PHE A 256 4.82 10.20 -6.29
C PHE A 256 5.00 11.30 -5.23
N LEU A 257 5.02 12.56 -5.66
CA LEU A 257 5.08 13.70 -4.74
C LEU A 257 3.84 13.79 -3.85
N GLY A 258 2.65 13.50 -4.39
CA GLY A 258 1.41 13.44 -3.61
C GLY A 258 1.44 12.33 -2.56
N ILE A 259 1.92 11.14 -2.91
CA ILE A 259 2.10 10.02 -1.97
C ILE A 259 3.17 10.36 -0.93
N ALA A 260 4.30 10.93 -1.35
CA ALA A 260 5.36 11.37 -0.44
C ALA A 260 4.83 12.40 0.57
N LEU A 261 4.03 13.37 0.11
CA LEU A 261 3.40 14.35 0.99
C LEU A 261 2.50 13.68 2.03
N VAL A 262 1.65 12.74 1.64
CA VAL A 262 0.78 11.99 2.56
C VAL A 262 1.60 11.24 3.61
N VAL A 263 2.67 10.56 3.18
CA VAL A 263 3.56 9.81 4.09
C VAL A 263 4.31 10.76 5.02
N ILE A 264 4.87 11.86 4.51
CA ILE A 264 5.58 12.87 5.31
C ILE A 264 4.64 13.49 6.35
N MET A 265 3.42 13.85 5.95
CA MET A 265 2.41 14.39 6.88
C MET A 265 2.07 13.39 7.98
N ASN A 266 1.96 12.10 7.64
CA ASN A 266 1.75 11.05 8.64
C ASN A 266 2.93 10.92 9.61
N LEU A 267 4.17 10.95 9.11
CA LEU A 267 5.39 10.93 9.92
C LEU A 267 5.51 12.16 10.83
N LEU A 268 5.15 13.34 10.33
CA LEU A 268 5.14 14.57 11.13
C LEU A 268 4.12 14.48 12.28
N ILE A 269 2.91 13.97 12.00
CA ILE A 269 1.88 13.76 13.04
C ILE A 269 2.37 12.73 14.06
N PHE A 270 3.00 11.64 13.62
CA PHE A 270 3.58 10.63 14.50
C PHE A 270 4.69 11.20 15.39
N SER A 271 5.55 12.05 14.83
CA SER A 271 6.69 12.67 15.55
C SER A 271 6.25 13.74 16.54
N PHE A 272 5.04 14.29 16.41
CA PHE A 272 4.50 15.28 17.32
C PHE A 272 3.85 14.58 18.52
N GLY A 273 4.50 14.58 19.68
CA GLY A 273 4.13 13.82 20.86
C GLY A 273 2.64 13.77 21.22
N PRO A 274 1.93 14.95 21.32
CA PRO A 274 0.49 14.95 21.61
C PRO A 274 -0.39 14.23 20.57
N LEU A 275 0.06 14.12 19.33
CA LEU A 275 -0.67 13.48 18.22
C LEU A 275 -0.09 12.12 17.80
N MET A 276 0.89 11.58 18.53
CA MET A 276 1.55 10.31 18.20
C MET A 276 0.54 9.15 18.00
N ALA A 277 -0.47 9.04 18.88
CA ALA A 277 -1.50 8.02 18.76
C ALA A 277 -2.29 8.13 17.45
N LEU A 278 -2.57 9.36 17.00
CA LEU A 278 -3.21 9.62 15.70
C LEU A 278 -2.27 9.21 14.55
N GLY A 279 -0.98 9.56 14.63
CA GLY A 279 0.03 9.17 13.64
C GLY A 279 0.17 7.65 13.48
N ILE A 280 0.04 6.90 14.59
CA ILE A 280 0.00 5.42 14.55
C ILE A 280 -1.30 4.92 13.89
N ALA A 281 -2.44 5.56 14.17
CA ALA A 281 -3.74 5.11 13.68
C ALA A 281 -3.96 5.39 12.18
N LEU A 282 -3.42 6.48 11.65
CA LEU A 282 -3.67 6.93 10.27
C LEU A 282 -3.36 5.88 9.20
N PRO A 283 -2.23 5.13 9.23
CA PRO A 283 -1.96 4.06 8.26
C PRO A 283 -3.03 2.98 8.25
N PHE A 284 -3.61 2.66 9.41
CA PHE A 284 -4.66 1.66 9.53
C PHE A 284 -6.03 2.14 9.06
N VAL A 285 -6.26 3.45 9.10
CA VAL A 285 -7.58 4.01 8.79
C VAL A 285 -7.67 4.53 7.36
N VAL A 286 -6.65 5.26 6.87
CA VAL A 286 -6.82 6.03 5.63
C VAL A 286 -5.58 6.14 4.74
N THR A 287 -4.38 6.11 5.27
CA THR A 287 -3.15 6.46 4.53
C THR A 287 -2.91 5.56 3.31
N MET A 288 -2.99 4.23 3.49
CA MET A 288 -2.75 3.28 2.38
C MET A 288 -3.79 3.42 1.28
N GLY A 289 -5.06 3.62 1.64
CA GLY A 289 -6.16 3.83 0.70
C GLY A 289 -5.97 5.10 -0.14
N ILE A 290 -5.55 6.20 0.48
CA ILE A 290 -5.23 7.45 -0.23
C ILE A 290 -4.06 7.23 -1.19
N CYS A 291 -2.96 6.62 -0.75
CA CYS A 291 -1.79 6.37 -1.59
C CYS A 291 -2.15 5.51 -2.82
N THR A 292 -2.95 4.44 -2.62
CA THR A 292 -3.43 3.59 -3.71
C THR A 292 -4.32 4.37 -4.67
N TYR A 293 -5.19 5.24 -4.17
CA TYR A 293 -6.06 6.07 -4.98
C TYR A 293 -5.27 7.08 -5.83
N ILE A 294 -4.28 7.76 -5.26
CA ILE A 294 -3.41 8.69 -5.98
C ILE A 294 -2.67 7.97 -7.11
N ALA A 295 -2.08 6.79 -6.83
CA ALA A 295 -1.39 5.98 -7.82
C ALA A 295 -2.32 5.55 -8.97
N ALA A 296 -3.54 5.11 -8.65
CA ALA A 296 -4.53 4.71 -9.64
C ALA A 296 -5.05 5.92 -10.46
N TYR A 297 -5.27 7.07 -9.83
CA TYR A 297 -5.69 8.30 -10.51
C TYR A 297 -4.63 8.80 -11.51
N ALA A 298 -3.35 8.51 -11.28
CA ALA A 298 -2.30 8.79 -12.25
C ALA A 298 -2.22 7.77 -13.37
N SER A 299 -2.30 6.48 -13.05
CA SER A 299 -2.04 5.39 -14.00
C SER A 299 -3.25 5.05 -14.88
N TRP A 300 -4.46 5.00 -14.32
CA TRP A 300 -5.65 4.57 -15.02
C TRP A 300 -5.96 5.38 -16.30
N PRO A 301 -5.98 6.72 -16.27
CA PRO A 301 -6.30 7.49 -17.46
C PRO A 301 -5.30 7.29 -18.59
N LYS A 302 -4.03 7.06 -18.27
CA LYS A 302 -2.99 6.82 -19.27
C LYS A 302 -3.14 5.44 -19.91
N ILE A 303 -3.50 4.44 -19.12
CA ILE A 303 -3.85 3.10 -19.64
C ILE A 303 -5.08 3.20 -20.55
N LYS A 304 -6.11 3.93 -20.11
CA LYS A 304 -7.34 4.11 -20.90
C LYS A 304 -7.03 4.77 -22.25
N GLU A 305 -6.34 5.89 -22.23
CA GLU A 305 -5.97 6.67 -23.43
C GLU A 305 -5.21 5.85 -24.48
N ILE A 306 -4.29 4.96 -24.03
CA ILE A 306 -3.36 4.28 -24.96
C ILE A 306 -3.82 2.85 -25.31
N MET A 307 -4.43 2.14 -24.36
CA MET A 307 -4.74 0.71 -24.54
C MET A 307 -6.24 0.42 -24.67
N ILE A 308 -7.11 1.37 -24.41
CA ILE A 308 -8.56 1.13 -24.45
C ILE A 308 -9.21 2.01 -25.52
N ASP A 309 -9.09 3.33 -25.40
CA ASP A 309 -9.79 4.29 -26.27
C ASP A 309 -9.50 4.08 -27.77
N PRO A 310 -8.28 3.71 -28.22
CA PRO A 310 -8.04 3.47 -29.65
C PRO A 310 -8.84 2.32 -30.25
N TYR A 311 -9.22 1.32 -29.43
CA TYR A 311 -9.98 0.15 -29.90
C TYR A 311 -11.49 0.34 -29.91
N TYR A 312 -12.01 1.38 -29.21
CA TYR A 312 -13.44 1.65 -29.13
C TYR A 312 -13.85 2.89 -29.93
N LYS A 313 -12.90 3.67 -30.48
CA LYS A 313 -13.20 4.81 -31.34
C LYS A 313 -13.85 4.42 -32.68
N ASP A 314 -13.62 3.18 -33.11
CA ASP A 314 -14.17 2.67 -34.37
C ASP A 314 -15.59 2.08 -34.20
N GLU A 315 -16.14 2.04 -32.98
CA GLU A 315 -17.47 1.53 -32.66
C GLU A 315 -18.48 2.65 -32.30
N GLU A 316 -18.12 3.94 -32.44
CA GLU A 316 -19.14 4.98 -32.43
C GLU A 316 -20.08 4.73 -33.64
N PRO A 317 -21.39 4.47 -33.43
CA PRO A 317 -22.30 4.32 -34.53
C PRO A 317 -22.19 5.60 -35.34
N GLU A 318 -21.96 5.47 -36.66
CA GLU A 318 -22.24 6.56 -37.60
C GLU A 318 -23.59 7.11 -37.18
N GLU A 319 -23.65 8.35 -36.72
CA GLU A 319 -24.91 9.03 -36.52
C GLU A 319 -25.66 8.90 -37.87
N ASP A 320 -26.69 8.09 -37.86
CA ASP A 320 -27.56 7.89 -39.00
C ASP A 320 -28.22 9.25 -39.28
N ASN A 321 -27.53 10.09 -40.05
CA ASN A 321 -28.01 11.38 -40.53
C ASN A 321 -29.22 11.26 -41.42
N ASN A 322 -29.83 10.06 -41.52
CA ASN A 322 -31.02 9.76 -42.25
C ASN A 322 -32.31 9.73 -41.43
N ILE A 323 -32.32 10.26 -40.21
CA ILE A 323 -33.59 10.63 -39.60
C ILE A 323 -34.04 11.91 -40.29
N VAL A 324 -34.51 11.72 -41.50
CA VAL A 324 -35.43 12.67 -42.16
C VAL A 324 -36.61 12.86 -41.20
N ILE A 325 -36.59 13.95 -40.49
CA ILE A 325 -37.71 14.39 -39.67
C ILE A 325 -38.86 14.60 -40.62
N MET A 326 -39.76 13.61 -40.75
CA MET A 326 -41.11 13.84 -41.24
C MET A 326 -41.85 14.77 -40.25
N LYS A 327 -41.51 16.03 -40.28
CA LYS A 327 -42.31 17.13 -39.77
C LYS A 327 -42.77 17.87 -41.00
N ASP A 328 -43.87 17.43 -41.59
CA ASP A 328 -44.78 18.21 -42.41
C ASP A 328 -45.76 17.26 -43.11
N VAL A 329 -46.60 16.59 -42.35
CA VAL A 329 -47.93 16.19 -42.79
C VAL A 329 -48.81 16.01 -41.56
N LEU A 330 -49.45 17.07 -41.10
CA LEU A 330 -50.87 17.18 -40.68
C LEU A 330 -51.04 18.51 -39.90
#